data_d0ba25f9fda8c57b6f1dc77ef6fdad2a
#
_entry.id   d0ba25f9fda8c57b6f1dc77ef6fdad2a
#
_cell.length_a   1.000
_cell.length_b   1.000
_cell.length_c   1.000
_cell.angle_alpha   90.00
_cell.angle_beta   90.00
_cell.angle_gamma   90.00
#
_symmetry.space_group_name_H-M   'P 1'
#
loop_
_entity.id
_entity.type
_entity.pdbx_description
1 polymer ?
#
loop_
_entity_poly.entity_id
_entity_poly.type
_entity_poly.pdbx_seq_one_letter_code
_entity_poly.pdbx_strand_id
1 'polypeptide(L)'
;VLDRFLQLRRLYRFNLKFAPLWVPRFLATEPTLAMVNVVFAAGMAEGFLPNLSARRLQDQEQLLSADELVALQQLQLATVDELPEVSRSDQTQHRLRHLEALRAAGMEPYPLGGEKGSNGASVLGVKDALRIFSSENILDSEFMVSGRIRALRNHGGVLFVTLIEGDKTLQVIMERNLVGERLLNLASRNLDTGDIITVQGTYGASRNGTESLIASTWSMASKSLHPIPFDSFTDPEARLRRRSTDLLVHPDQMQNLRLRTAVIKALRARLDAEGFLEVETPILHTVHGGASARPFRTYINAYGEDLTLRIAPELYLKRLVVGGSGPVYELGRDFRNEGADATHNPEFTVLEAYRPYADYVQMRELTERLIKDAAQAVFGSVSLPLGHKASSERTVSDVSGPW
;
A
#
# COMPACT_ATOMS: atom_id res chain seq x y z
N VAL A 1 -24.92 9.69 20.69
CA VAL A 1 -23.82 10.36 21.43
C VAL A 1 -22.51 9.62 21.20
N LEU A 2 -22.45 8.29 21.46
CA LEU A 2 -21.23 7.48 21.26
C LEU A 2 -20.70 7.53 19.81
N ASP A 3 -21.57 7.55 18.80
CA ASP A 3 -21.17 7.63 17.39
C ASP A 3 -20.43 8.93 17.06
N ARG A 4 -20.71 10.02 17.80
CA ARG A 4 -20.04 11.32 17.65
C ARG A 4 -18.57 11.28 18.15
N PHE A 5 -18.29 10.47 19.18
CA PHE A 5 -16.96 10.33 19.77
C PHE A 5 -16.16 9.19 19.15
N LEU A 6 -16.78 8.03 18.98
CA LEU A 6 -16.10 6.81 18.49
C LEU A 6 -16.17 6.65 16.97
N GLN A 7 -16.91 7.52 16.27
CA GLN A 7 -17.08 7.46 14.81
C GLN A 7 -17.50 6.06 14.29
N LEU A 8 -18.25 5.30 15.10
CA LEU A 8 -18.59 3.91 14.83
C LEU A 8 -19.26 3.72 13.47
N ARG A 9 -20.17 4.62 13.07
CA ARG A 9 -20.81 4.59 11.74
C ARG A 9 -19.83 4.82 10.61
N ARG A 10 -18.80 5.66 10.80
CA ARG A 10 -17.76 5.90 9.80
C ARG A 10 -16.85 4.68 9.68
N LEU A 11 -16.43 4.10 10.80
CA LEU A 11 -15.65 2.88 10.87
C LEU A 11 -16.41 1.70 10.23
N TYR A 12 -17.70 1.56 10.58
CA TYR A 12 -18.58 0.56 9.98
C TYR A 12 -18.69 0.72 8.46
N ARG A 13 -18.98 1.94 7.95
CA ARG A 13 -19.03 2.23 6.51
C ARG A 13 -17.70 2.01 5.81
N PHE A 14 -16.59 2.30 6.49
CA PHE A 14 -15.25 2.02 5.97
C PHE A 14 -15.04 0.50 5.82
N ASN A 15 -15.35 -0.26 6.86
CA ASN A 15 -15.18 -1.72 6.86
C ASN A 15 -16.11 -2.41 5.85
N LEU A 16 -17.33 -1.91 5.63
CA LEU A 16 -18.25 -2.44 4.61
C LEU A 16 -17.63 -2.48 3.21
N LYS A 17 -16.70 -1.58 2.89
CA LYS A 17 -16.01 -1.58 1.59
C LYS A 17 -15.23 -2.86 1.32
N PHE A 18 -14.84 -3.57 2.37
CA PHE A 18 -14.09 -4.83 2.30
C PHE A 18 -15.01 -6.05 2.33
N ALA A 19 -16.35 -5.86 2.35
CA ALA A 19 -17.34 -6.91 2.48
C ALA A 19 -17.01 -7.95 3.59
N PRO A 20 -16.70 -7.51 4.83
CA PRO A 20 -16.27 -8.40 5.90
C PRO A 20 -17.41 -9.35 6.30
N LEU A 21 -17.05 -10.54 6.75
CA LEU A 21 -17.96 -11.41 7.47
C LEU A 21 -18.09 -10.86 8.90
N TRP A 22 -19.24 -10.31 9.23
CA TRP A 22 -19.55 -9.83 10.57
C TRP A 22 -19.88 -11.00 11.48
N VAL A 23 -19.00 -11.24 12.47
CA VAL A 23 -19.22 -12.24 13.51
C VAL A 23 -19.57 -11.51 14.79
N PRO A 24 -20.79 -11.69 15.36
CA PRO A 24 -21.13 -11.07 16.62
C PRO A 24 -20.21 -11.62 17.73
N ARG A 25 -19.58 -10.74 18.47
CA ARG A 25 -18.83 -11.09 19.69
C ARG A 25 -19.60 -10.59 20.88
N PHE A 26 -19.92 -11.50 21.78
CA PHE A 26 -20.62 -11.20 23.02
C PHE A 26 -19.63 -11.05 24.15
N LEU A 27 -19.71 -9.95 24.89
CA LEU A 27 -19.02 -9.78 26.16
C LEU A 27 -19.99 -10.23 27.25
N ALA A 28 -19.74 -11.39 27.87
CA ALA A 28 -20.52 -11.82 29.03
C ALA A 28 -20.02 -11.05 30.27
N THR A 29 -20.83 -10.09 30.74
CA THR A 29 -20.59 -9.38 32.00
C THR A 29 -21.83 -9.47 32.87
N GLU A 30 -21.70 -9.44 34.18
CA GLU A 30 -22.84 -9.24 35.05
C GLU A 30 -23.51 -7.90 34.75
N PRO A 31 -24.85 -7.80 34.77
CA PRO A 31 -25.59 -6.57 34.43
C PRO A 31 -25.46 -5.55 35.58
N THR A 32 -24.29 -4.95 35.68
CA THR A 32 -23.97 -3.92 36.71
C THR A 32 -23.22 -2.78 36.01
N LEU A 33 -23.13 -1.62 36.68
CA LEU A 33 -22.29 -0.45 36.30
C LEU A 33 -20.84 -0.81 35.86
N ALA A 34 -20.38 -2.02 36.15
CA ALA A 34 -19.11 -2.58 35.70
C ALA A 34 -18.97 -2.66 34.18
N MET A 35 -20.08 -2.83 33.42
CA MET A 35 -20.03 -2.95 31.96
C MET A 35 -19.58 -1.64 31.28
N VAL A 36 -20.01 -0.48 31.82
CA VAL A 36 -19.59 0.82 31.33
C VAL A 36 -18.09 1.03 31.56
N ASN A 37 -17.59 0.62 32.72
CA ASN A 37 -16.18 0.70 33.06
C ASN A 37 -15.30 -0.24 32.17
N VAL A 38 -15.81 -1.42 31.81
CA VAL A 38 -15.11 -2.36 30.91
C VAL A 38 -15.04 -1.79 29.47
N VAL A 39 -16.12 -1.22 28.96
CA VAL A 39 -16.14 -0.59 27.63
C VAL A 39 -15.23 0.65 27.62
N PHE A 40 -15.22 1.43 28.70
CA PHE A 40 -14.32 2.58 28.85
C PHE A 40 -12.85 2.14 28.97
N ALA A 41 -12.56 1.12 29.77
CA ALA A 41 -11.21 0.58 29.93
C ALA A 41 -10.68 -0.03 28.60
N ALA A 42 -11.52 -0.77 27.88
CA ALA A 42 -11.18 -1.31 26.57
C ALA A 42 -10.93 -0.17 25.55
N GLY A 43 -11.80 0.86 25.54
CA GLY A 43 -11.62 2.01 24.65
C GLY A 43 -10.38 2.85 24.96
N MET A 44 -9.96 2.94 26.24
CA MET A 44 -8.71 3.58 26.63
C MET A 44 -7.50 2.71 26.26
N ALA A 45 -7.56 1.41 26.49
CA ALA A 45 -6.49 0.46 26.18
C ALA A 45 -6.20 0.39 24.66
N GLU A 46 -7.24 0.54 23.84
CA GLU A 46 -7.13 0.57 22.36
C GLU A 46 -6.88 1.97 21.79
N GLY A 47 -6.74 3.00 22.63
CA GLY A 47 -6.47 4.38 22.20
C GLY A 47 -7.67 5.10 21.57
N PHE A 48 -8.89 4.55 21.65
CA PHE A 48 -10.12 5.18 21.15
C PHE A 48 -10.67 6.27 22.07
N LEU A 49 -10.25 6.28 23.32
CA LEU A 49 -10.65 7.27 24.32
C LEU A 49 -9.42 8.00 24.88
N PRO A 50 -9.52 9.30 25.18
CA PRO A 50 -8.44 10.04 25.82
C PRO A 50 -8.15 9.48 27.19
N ASN A 51 -6.87 9.44 27.56
CA ASN A 51 -6.40 8.93 28.85
C ASN A 51 -6.80 9.93 29.94
N LEU A 52 -7.96 9.73 30.55
CA LEU A 52 -8.44 10.53 31.67
C LEU A 52 -7.64 10.08 32.91
N SER A 53 -6.89 11.01 33.52
CA SER A 53 -6.15 10.72 34.74
C SER A 53 -7.10 10.16 35.81
N ALA A 54 -6.64 9.14 36.53
CA ALA A 54 -7.43 8.45 37.56
C ALA A 54 -8.08 9.37 38.62
N ARG A 55 -7.55 10.57 38.82
CA ARG A 55 -8.14 11.59 39.73
C ARG A 55 -9.47 12.18 39.24
N ARG A 56 -9.73 12.23 37.92
CA ARG A 56 -11.01 12.76 37.38
C ARG A 56 -12.14 11.72 37.38
N LEU A 57 -11.81 10.43 37.47
CA LEU A 57 -12.82 9.35 37.53
C LEU A 57 -13.47 9.21 38.89
N GLN A 58 -12.85 9.70 39.98
CA GLN A 58 -13.42 9.63 41.35
C GLN A 58 -14.48 10.71 41.58
N ASP A 59 -14.51 11.79 40.82
CA ASP A 59 -15.46 12.90 41.04
C ASP A 59 -16.71 12.88 40.13
N GLN A 60 -16.87 11.84 39.28
CA GLN A 60 -17.99 11.73 38.35
C GLN A 60 -18.80 10.47 38.56
N GLU A 61 -19.65 10.45 39.57
CA GLU A 61 -20.66 9.38 39.79
C GLU A 61 -21.82 9.39 38.80
N GLN A 62 -21.89 10.31 37.83
CA GLN A 62 -22.90 10.37 36.78
C GLN A 62 -22.29 10.51 35.40
N LEU A 63 -21.81 9.41 34.82
CA LEU A 63 -21.17 9.42 33.49
C LEU A 63 -22.11 9.33 32.29
N LEU A 64 -23.34 8.83 32.48
CA LEU A 64 -24.36 8.73 31.41
C LEU A 64 -25.76 9.04 31.95
N SER A 65 -26.53 9.78 31.18
CA SER A 65 -27.96 10.01 31.46
C SER A 65 -28.78 8.73 31.19
N ALA A 66 -29.98 8.63 31.78
CA ALA A 66 -30.90 7.52 31.53
C ALA A 66 -31.18 7.32 30.02
N ASP A 67 -31.29 8.42 29.25
CA ASP A 67 -31.52 8.39 27.81
C ASP A 67 -30.33 7.86 27.02
N GLU A 68 -29.12 8.12 27.50
CA GLU A 68 -27.87 7.61 26.90
C GLU A 68 -27.69 6.11 27.19
N LEU A 69 -28.13 5.61 28.34
CA LEU A 69 -28.17 4.19 28.67
C LEU A 69 -29.22 3.43 27.82
N VAL A 70 -30.39 4.03 27.61
CA VAL A 70 -31.43 3.46 26.70
C VAL A 70 -30.93 3.41 25.27
N ALA A 71 -30.25 4.45 24.79
CA ALA A 71 -29.63 4.48 23.46
C ALA A 71 -28.54 3.41 23.29
N LEU A 72 -27.77 3.15 24.34
CA LEU A 72 -26.77 2.04 24.38
C LEU A 72 -27.43 0.67 24.33
N GLN A 73 -28.52 0.47 25.07
CA GLN A 73 -29.28 -0.78 25.04
C GLN A 73 -29.93 -1.01 23.67
N GLN A 74 -30.48 0.02 23.03
CA GLN A 74 -31.01 -0.07 21.68
C GLN A 74 -29.93 -0.42 20.63
N LEU A 75 -28.70 0.09 20.78
CA LEU A 75 -27.55 -0.29 19.94
C LEU A 75 -27.14 -1.76 20.13
N GLN A 76 -27.30 -2.32 21.34
CA GLN A 76 -27.02 -3.73 21.62
C GLN A 76 -28.10 -4.68 21.09
N LEU A 77 -29.33 -4.18 20.90
CA LEU A 77 -30.47 -4.94 20.36
C LEU A 77 -30.60 -4.88 18.85
N ALA A 78 -29.83 -4.00 18.18
CA ALA A 78 -29.76 -3.97 16.72
C ALA A 78 -29.19 -5.28 16.20
N THR A 79 -30.04 -6.11 15.62
CA THR A 79 -29.63 -7.38 15.01
C THR A 79 -28.90 -7.11 13.68
N VAL A 80 -28.01 -8.02 13.30
CA VAL A 80 -27.25 -7.93 12.03
C VAL A 80 -28.16 -7.85 10.81
N ASP A 81 -29.41 -8.29 10.95
CA ASP A 81 -30.43 -8.31 9.90
C ASP A 81 -31.00 -6.93 9.53
N GLU A 82 -30.76 -5.88 10.36
CA GLU A 82 -31.18 -4.49 10.10
C GLU A 82 -30.14 -3.67 9.30
N LEU A 83 -29.02 -4.29 8.92
CA LEU A 83 -28.00 -3.60 8.14
C LEU A 83 -28.47 -3.42 6.69
N PRO A 84 -28.35 -2.22 6.10
CA PRO A 84 -28.77 -1.99 4.74
C PRO A 84 -28.06 -2.96 3.80
N GLU A 85 -28.83 -3.66 2.97
CA GLU A 85 -28.28 -4.50 1.90
C GLU A 85 -27.32 -3.68 1.04
N VAL A 86 -26.07 -4.08 1.01
CA VAL A 86 -25.08 -3.43 0.14
C VAL A 86 -25.40 -3.84 -1.28
N SER A 87 -25.93 -2.90 -2.07
CA SER A 87 -26.14 -3.13 -3.50
C SER A 87 -24.82 -3.49 -4.15
N ARG A 88 -24.69 -4.74 -4.60
CA ARG A 88 -23.50 -5.27 -5.27
C ARG A 88 -23.74 -5.28 -6.77
N SER A 89 -22.72 -4.95 -7.56
CA SER A 89 -22.80 -5.09 -9.01
C SER A 89 -23.01 -6.56 -9.40
N ASP A 90 -23.66 -6.80 -10.55
CA ASP A 90 -23.88 -8.14 -11.10
C ASP A 90 -22.56 -8.94 -11.22
N GLN A 91 -21.48 -8.29 -11.58
CA GLN A 91 -20.16 -8.90 -11.64
C GLN A 91 -19.66 -9.37 -10.27
N THR A 92 -19.89 -8.56 -9.22
CA THR A 92 -19.52 -8.95 -7.85
C THR A 92 -20.38 -10.12 -7.38
N GLN A 93 -21.70 -10.13 -7.68
CA GLN A 93 -22.59 -11.25 -7.34
C GLN A 93 -22.17 -12.53 -8.06
N HIS A 94 -21.76 -12.43 -9.32
CA HIS A 94 -21.25 -13.57 -10.10
C HIS A 94 -19.99 -14.16 -9.46
N ARG A 95 -19.03 -13.32 -9.06
CA ARG A 95 -17.80 -13.74 -8.40
C ARG A 95 -18.01 -14.33 -7.01
N LEU A 96 -19.04 -13.89 -6.30
CA LEU A 96 -19.47 -14.51 -5.02
C LEU A 96 -20.00 -15.94 -5.24
N ARG A 97 -20.76 -16.17 -6.31
CA ARG A 97 -21.20 -17.54 -6.65
C ARG A 97 -20.01 -18.44 -7.00
N HIS A 98 -19.00 -17.92 -7.70
CA HIS A 98 -17.77 -18.66 -7.97
C HIS A 98 -16.99 -18.96 -6.68
N LEU A 99 -16.94 -18.02 -5.73
CA LEU A 99 -16.32 -18.22 -4.43
C LEU A 99 -17.02 -19.35 -3.66
N GLU A 100 -18.36 -19.36 -3.63
CA GLU A 100 -19.14 -20.43 -2.97
C GLU A 100 -18.92 -21.79 -3.64
N ALA A 101 -18.87 -21.82 -4.98
CA ALA A 101 -18.60 -23.04 -5.73
C ALA A 101 -17.20 -23.62 -5.45
N LEU A 102 -16.18 -22.76 -5.30
CA LEU A 102 -14.84 -23.16 -4.90
C LEU A 102 -14.84 -23.78 -3.50
N ARG A 103 -15.50 -23.17 -2.53
CA ARG A 103 -15.65 -23.69 -1.17
C ARG A 103 -16.39 -25.03 -1.14
N ALA A 104 -17.49 -25.13 -1.87
CA ALA A 104 -18.26 -26.37 -1.99
C ALA A 104 -17.43 -27.51 -2.61
N ALA A 105 -16.47 -27.19 -3.48
CA ALA A 105 -15.53 -28.15 -4.07
C ALA A 105 -14.37 -28.51 -3.14
N GLY A 106 -14.29 -27.94 -1.93
CA GLY A 106 -13.21 -28.15 -0.95
C GLY A 106 -11.97 -27.33 -1.21
N MET A 107 -12.04 -26.28 -2.05
CA MET A 107 -10.94 -25.36 -2.30
C MET A 107 -11.15 -24.05 -1.52
N GLU A 108 -10.25 -23.75 -0.56
CA GLU A 108 -10.32 -22.51 0.21
C GLU A 108 -9.91 -21.31 -0.66
N PRO A 109 -10.80 -20.32 -0.87
CA PRO A 109 -10.50 -19.16 -1.70
C PRO A 109 -9.50 -18.16 -1.07
N TYR A 110 -9.28 -18.24 0.24
CA TYR A 110 -8.38 -17.38 1.02
C TYR A 110 -7.59 -18.21 2.03
N PRO A 111 -6.68 -19.08 1.58
CA PRO A 111 -5.93 -19.95 2.48
C PRO A 111 -5.09 -19.13 3.46
N LEU A 112 -5.02 -19.57 4.72
CA LEU A 112 -4.15 -18.98 5.73
C LEU A 112 -2.73 -19.54 5.55
N GLY A 113 -1.81 -18.67 5.24
CA GLY A 113 -0.39 -19.03 5.00
C GLY A 113 -0.13 -19.42 3.54
N GLY A 114 1.11 -19.30 3.11
CA GLY A 114 1.53 -19.76 1.79
C GLY A 114 1.52 -21.30 1.74
N GLU A 115 0.95 -21.88 0.69
CA GLU A 115 1.12 -23.29 0.44
C GLU A 115 2.61 -23.60 0.29
N LYS A 116 3.08 -24.61 1.03
CA LYS A 116 4.38 -25.21 0.76
C LYS A 116 4.13 -26.32 -0.25
N GLY A 117 4.96 -26.40 -1.29
CA GLY A 117 4.91 -27.51 -2.22
C GLY A 117 5.03 -28.84 -1.49
N SER A 118 4.50 -29.89 -2.07
CA SER A 118 4.58 -31.26 -1.56
C SER A 118 6.01 -31.68 -1.17
N ASN A 119 7.00 -31.02 -1.76
CA ASN A 119 8.44 -31.25 -1.53
C ASN A 119 9.11 -30.14 -0.70
N GLY A 120 8.36 -29.26 -0.01
CA GLY A 120 8.91 -28.13 0.74
C GLY A 120 9.42 -26.98 -0.14
N ALA A 121 9.15 -26.99 -1.45
CA ALA A 121 9.54 -25.94 -2.38
C ALA A 121 8.86 -24.62 -2.02
N SER A 122 9.60 -23.52 -2.05
CA SER A 122 9.06 -22.18 -1.86
C SER A 122 8.27 -21.75 -3.09
N VAL A 123 7.16 -21.04 -2.84
CA VAL A 123 6.36 -20.43 -3.92
C VAL A 123 7.14 -19.28 -4.55
N LEU A 124 7.29 -19.31 -5.86
CA LEU A 124 7.92 -18.25 -6.65
C LEU A 124 6.86 -17.23 -7.11
N GLY A 125 7.24 -15.96 -7.21
CA GLY A 125 6.51 -14.98 -8.00
C GLY A 125 6.74 -15.21 -9.51
N VAL A 126 5.89 -14.61 -10.35
CA VAL A 126 6.04 -14.70 -11.83
C VAL A 126 7.40 -14.19 -12.29
N LYS A 127 7.88 -13.09 -11.71
CA LYS A 127 9.17 -12.50 -12.05
C LYS A 127 10.36 -13.42 -11.75
N ASP A 128 10.35 -14.05 -10.57
CA ASP A 128 11.42 -14.97 -10.16
C ASP A 128 11.36 -16.27 -10.98
N ALA A 129 10.17 -16.77 -11.28
CA ALA A 129 9.98 -17.92 -12.15
C ALA A 129 10.58 -17.67 -13.55
N LEU A 130 10.26 -16.53 -14.18
CA LEU A 130 10.80 -16.17 -15.50
C LEU A 130 12.32 -16.03 -15.48
N ARG A 131 12.91 -15.51 -14.40
CA ARG A 131 14.36 -15.41 -14.25
C ARG A 131 15.01 -16.81 -14.21
N ILE A 132 14.39 -17.75 -13.48
CA ILE A 132 14.86 -19.13 -13.42
C ILE A 132 14.69 -19.81 -14.77
N PHE A 133 13.55 -19.62 -15.45
CA PHE A 133 13.28 -20.20 -16.78
C PHE A 133 14.27 -19.75 -17.86
N SER A 134 14.86 -18.56 -17.68
CA SER A 134 15.92 -18.06 -18.57
C SER A 134 17.30 -18.65 -18.26
N SER A 135 17.46 -19.46 -17.20
CA SER A 135 18.72 -20.11 -16.85
C SER A 135 18.82 -21.51 -17.50
N GLU A 136 20.02 -21.94 -17.87
CA GLU A 136 20.27 -23.27 -18.41
C GLU A 136 20.10 -24.36 -17.31
N ASN A 137 19.55 -25.55 -17.64
CA ASN A 137 19.34 -26.73 -16.79
C ASN A 137 18.08 -26.75 -15.88
N ILE A 138 16.93 -26.35 -16.42
CA ILE A 138 15.66 -26.45 -15.71
C ILE A 138 14.71 -27.51 -16.28
N LEU A 139 15.16 -28.29 -17.29
CA LEU A 139 14.36 -29.37 -17.88
C LEU A 139 13.98 -30.39 -16.78
N ASP A 140 12.70 -30.78 -16.75
CA ASP A 140 12.08 -31.69 -15.79
C ASP A 140 12.01 -31.21 -14.32
N SER A 141 12.39 -29.98 -14.02
CA SER A 141 12.18 -29.41 -12.68
C SER A 141 10.74 -28.97 -12.47
N GLU A 142 10.20 -29.31 -11.31
CA GLU A 142 8.87 -28.87 -10.91
C GLU A 142 8.94 -27.56 -10.14
N PHE A 143 8.08 -26.61 -10.52
CA PHE A 143 8.01 -25.26 -9.94
C PHE A 143 6.63 -25.01 -9.34
N MET A 144 6.60 -24.25 -8.27
CA MET A 144 5.38 -23.69 -7.72
C MET A 144 5.38 -22.18 -7.92
N VAL A 145 4.45 -21.67 -8.72
CA VAL A 145 4.40 -20.25 -9.10
C VAL A 145 3.06 -19.66 -8.70
N SER A 146 3.08 -18.53 -7.99
CA SER A 146 1.90 -17.76 -7.67
C SER A 146 1.85 -16.46 -8.48
N GLY A 147 0.67 -16.12 -8.99
CA GLY A 147 0.48 -14.90 -9.77
C GLY A 147 -0.99 -14.52 -9.92
N ARG A 148 -1.22 -13.27 -10.30
CA ARG A 148 -2.56 -12.74 -10.56
C ARG A 148 -3.01 -13.07 -11.98
N ILE A 149 -4.23 -13.54 -12.14
CA ILE A 149 -4.82 -13.84 -13.45
C ILE A 149 -5.13 -12.54 -14.19
N ARG A 150 -4.49 -12.38 -15.35
CA ARG A 150 -4.75 -11.28 -16.30
C ARG A 150 -5.76 -11.69 -17.39
N ALA A 151 -5.70 -12.93 -17.85
CA ALA A 151 -6.56 -13.46 -18.89
C ALA A 151 -6.76 -14.97 -18.74
N LEU A 152 -7.92 -15.44 -19.19
CA LEU A 152 -8.32 -16.83 -19.24
C LEU A 152 -8.83 -17.14 -20.65
N ARG A 153 -8.36 -18.24 -21.27
CA ARG A 153 -8.83 -18.72 -22.57
C ARG A 153 -9.09 -20.23 -22.49
N ASN A 154 -10.37 -20.60 -22.58
CA ASN A 154 -10.81 -21.99 -22.48
C ASN A 154 -11.01 -22.57 -23.89
N HIS A 155 -10.34 -23.68 -24.20
CA HIS A 155 -10.46 -24.45 -25.44
C HIS A 155 -10.94 -25.89 -25.18
N GLY A 156 -11.87 -26.07 -24.23
CA GLY A 156 -12.47 -27.34 -23.89
C GLY A 156 -11.58 -28.25 -23.05
N GLY A 157 -10.62 -28.92 -23.66
CA GLY A 157 -9.68 -29.82 -22.96
C GLY A 157 -8.45 -29.12 -22.38
N VAL A 158 -8.27 -27.82 -22.66
CA VAL A 158 -7.11 -27.02 -22.25
C VAL A 158 -7.56 -25.62 -21.83
N LEU A 159 -7.10 -25.16 -20.68
CA LEU A 159 -7.28 -23.81 -20.19
C LEU A 159 -5.94 -23.09 -20.17
N PHE A 160 -5.84 -22.00 -20.94
CA PHE A 160 -4.69 -21.10 -20.91
C PHE A 160 -4.97 -19.99 -19.91
N VAL A 161 -4.07 -19.80 -18.95
CA VAL A 161 -4.12 -18.75 -17.94
C VAL A 161 -2.90 -17.85 -18.09
N THR A 162 -3.10 -16.55 -18.21
CA THR A 162 -2.00 -15.59 -18.16
C THR A 162 -1.87 -15.05 -16.77
N LEU A 163 -0.78 -15.36 -16.08
CA LEU A 163 -0.43 -14.78 -14.79
C LEU A 163 0.41 -13.53 -14.99
N ILE A 164 0.20 -12.52 -14.10
CA ILE A 164 0.99 -11.28 -14.10
C ILE A 164 1.57 -10.97 -12.72
N GLU A 165 2.74 -10.33 -12.74
CA GLU A 165 3.36 -9.64 -11.61
C GLU A 165 4.09 -8.38 -12.13
N GLY A 166 3.52 -7.20 -11.84
CA GLY A 166 3.97 -5.94 -12.41
C GLY A 166 3.89 -5.96 -13.96
N ASP A 167 5.03 -5.78 -14.62
CA ASP A 167 5.19 -5.79 -16.09
C ASP A 167 5.44 -7.19 -16.68
N LYS A 168 5.61 -8.20 -15.85
CA LYS A 168 5.93 -9.56 -16.28
C LYS A 168 4.69 -10.43 -16.40
N THR A 169 4.68 -11.25 -17.43
CA THR A 169 3.59 -12.21 -17.71
C THR A 169 4.15 -13.60 -17.89
N LEU A 170 3.44 -14.59 -17.36
CA LEU A 170 3.73 -16.00 -17.52
C LEU A 170 2.47 -16.72 -18.02
N GLN A 171 2.59 -17.45 -19.10
CA GLN A 171 1.53 -18.35 -19.55
C GLN A 171 1.55 -19.65 -18.73
N VAL A 172 0.38 -20.05 -18.27
CA VAL A 172 0.13 -21.35 -17.65
C VAL A 172 -0.79 -22.15 -18.57
N ILE A 173 -0.48 -23.42 -18.78
CA ILE A 173 -1.29 -24.35 -19.55
C ILE A 173 -1.82 -25.44 -18.61
N MET A 174 -3.13 -25.52 -18.48
CA MET A 174 -3.81 -26.56 -17.70
C MET A 174 -4.47 -27.53 -18.69
N GLU A 175 -3.92 -28.71 -18.84
CA GLU A 175 -4.45 -29.76 -19.71
C GLU A 175 -5.24 -30.80 -18.91
N ARG A 176 -6.35 -31.31 -19.47
CA ARG A 176 -7.23 -32.30 -18.81
C ARG A 176 -6.50 -33.54 -18.35
N ASN A 177 -5.58 -34.04 -19.17
CA ASN A 177 -4.80 -35.24 -18.90
C ASN A 177 -3.75 -35.07 -17.79
N LEU A 178 -3.32 -33.83 -17.50
CA LEU A 178 -2.31 -33.52 -16.48
C LEU A 178 -2.94 -33.06 -15.17
N VAL A 179 -3.82 -32.08 -15.24
CA VAL A 179 -4.49 -31.49 -14.07
C VAL A 179 -5.67 -32.32 -13.56
N GLY A 180 -6.22 -33.16 -14.44
CA GLY A 180 -7.44 -33.93 -14.19
C GLY A 180 -8.72 -33.15 -14.50
N GLU A 181 -9.77 -33.87 -14.89
CA GLU A 181 -11.02 -33.27 -15.37
C GLU A 181 -11.72 -32.43 -14.30
N ARG A 182 -11.71 -32.88 -13.04
CA ARG A 182 -12.35 -32.16 -11.91
C ARG A 182 -11.72 -30.79 -11.70
N LEU A 183 -10.38 -30.71 -11.60
CA LEU A 183 -9.69 -29.45 -11.36
C LEU A 183 -9.74 -28.52 -12.57
N LEU A 184 -9.66 -29.06 -13.80
CA LEU A 184 -9.82 -28.26 -15.01
C LEU A 184 -11.21 -27.63 -15.11
N ASN A 185 -12.28 -28.42 -14.85
CA ASN A 185 -13.66 -27.92 -14.86
C ASN A 185 -13.89 -26.87 -13.73
N LEU A 186 -13.31 -27.11 -12.56
CA LEU A 186 -13.37 -26.13 -11.46
C LEU A 186 -12.70 -24.82 -11.85
N ALA A 187 -11.49 -24.86 -12.43
CA ALA A 187 -10.78 -23.69 -12.91
C ALA A 187 -11.55 -22.94 -13.99
N SER A 188 -11.99 -23.63 -15.02
CA SER A 188 -12.63 -23.03 -16.20
C SER A 188 -13.98 -22.36 -15.89
N ARG A 189 -14.67 -22.77 -14.83
CA ARG A 189 -15.98 -22.24 -14.42
C ARG A 189 -15.91 -21.18 -13.33
N ASN A 190 -14.90 -21.21 -12.47
CA ASN A 190 -14.93 -20.40 -11.24
C ASN A 190 -13.70 -19.47 -11.06
N LEU A 191 -12.70 -19.55 -11.95
CA LEU A 191 -11.63 -18.55 -11.96
C LEU A 191 -12.05 -17.32 -12.73
N ASP A 192 -11.71 -16.17 -12.18
CA ASP A 192 -11.95 -14.85 -12.77
C ASP A 192 -10.63 -14.08 -12.98
N THR A 193 -10.64 -13.13 -13.91
CA THR A 193 -9.55 -12.16 -14.03
C THR A 193 -9.41 -11.37 -12.74
N GLY A 194 -8.18 -11.23 -12.24
CA GLY A 194 -7.89 -10.62 -10.96
C GLY A 194 -7.68 -11.60 -9.81
N ASP A 195 -8.12 -12.86 -9.91
CA ASP A 195 -7.82 -13.90 -8.92
C ASP A 195 -6.31 -14.10 -8.83
N ILE A 196 -5.84 -14.50 -7.66
CA ILE A 196 -4.47 -14.98 -7.47
C ILE A 196 -4.54 -16.48 -7.25
N ILE A 197 -3.77 -17.21 -8.04
CA ILE A 197 -3.66 -18.67 -7.94
C ILE A 197 -2.20 -19.07 -7.75
N THR A 198 -2.02 -20.23 -7.14
CA THR A 198 -0.74 -20.93 -7.08
C THR A 198 -0.83 -22.15 -8.01
N VAL A 199 0.14 -22.31 -8.88
CA VAL A 199 0.20 -23.38 -9.85
C VAL A 199 1.50 -24.16 -9.66
N GLN A 200 1.39 -25.47 -9.54
CA GLN A 200 2.53 -26.39 -9.57
C GLN A 200 2.61 -27.03 -10.95
N GLY A 201 3.82 -27.13 -11.49
CA GLY A 201 4.03 -27.70 -12.81
C GLY A 201 5.47 -27.64 -13.28
N THR A 202 5.70 -28.05 -14.51
CA THR A 202 7.02 -28.06 -15.15
C THR A 202 7.13 -26.95 -16.18
N TYR A 203 8.35 -26.45 -16.39
CA TYR A 203 8.64 -25.53 -17.49
C TYR A 203 8.50 -26.25 -18.84
N GLY A 204 7.89 -25.57 -19.80
CA GLY A 204 7.70 -26.11 -21.14
C GLY A 204 7.28 -25.02 -22.13
N ALA A 205 6.79 -25.43 -23.29
CA ALA A 205 6.30 -24.51 -24.30
C ALA A 205 4.93 -24.94 -24.84
N SER A 206 4.11 -23.97 -25.22
CA SER A 206 2.88 -24.22 -25.99
C SER A 206 3.22 -24.75 -27.40
N ARG A 207 2.21 -25.27 -28.09
CA ARG A 207 2.38 -25.72 -29.50
C ARG A 207 2.93 -24.65 -30.44
N ASN A 208 2.71 -23.39 -30.11
CA ASN A 208 3.21 -22.24 -30.88
C ASN A 208 4.57 -21.73 -30.38
N GLY A 209 5.26 -22.48 -29.52
CA GLY A 209 6.58 -22.11 -28.98
C GLY A 209 6.58 -21.09 -27.85
N THR A 210 5.41 -20.68 -27.31
CA THR A 210 5.36 -19.75 -26.19
C THR A 210 5.80 -20.46 -24.90
N GLU A 211 6.82 -19.93 -24.25
CA GLU A 211 7.29 -20.41 -22.94
C GLU A 211 6.17 -20.38 -21.91
N SER A 212 5.99 -21.49 -21.19
CA SER A 212 4.82 -21.71 -20.35
C SER A 212 5.14 -22.60 -19.15
N LEU A 213 4.37 -22.45 -18.08
CA LEU A 213 4.29 -23.42 -17.01
C LEU A 213 3.20 -24.46 -17.37
N ILE A 214 3.57 -25.71 -17.53
CA ILE A 214 2.65 -26.82 -17.78
C ILE A 214 2.16 -27.32 -16.43
N ALA A 215 0.91 -27.04 -16.09
CA ALA A 215 0.37 -27.30 -14.77
C ALA A 215 0.13 -28.79 -14.51
N SER A 216 0.58 -29.30 -13.37
CA SER A 216 0.19 -30.58 -12.78
C SER A 216 -0.97 -30.42 -11.79
N THR A 217 -1.00 -29.29 -11.06
CA THR A 217 -2.10 -28.93 -10.16
C THR A 217 -2.16 -27.43 -9.95
N TRP A 218 -3.25 -26.96 -9.31
CA TRP A 218 -3.43 -25.56 -8.93
C TRP A 218 -4.29 -25.42 -7.67
N SER A 219 -4.15 -24.28 -6.99
CA SER A 219 -4.94 -23.89 -5.84
C SER A 219 -5.23 -22.39 -5.86
N MET A 220 -6.22 -21.96 -5.08
CA MET A 220 -6.48 -20.55 -4.85
C MET A 220 -5.46 -19.97 -3.86
N ALA A 221 -4.97 -18.77 -4.15
CA ALA A 221 -4.25 -17.95 -3.18
C ALA A 221 -5.10 -16.78 -2.71
N SER A 222 -5.92 -16.19 -3.60
CA SER A 222 -6.87 -15.15 -3.22
C SER A 222 -7.93 -14.93 -4.30
N LYS A 223 -9.21 -14.98 -3.93
CA LYS A 223 -10.34 -14.68 -4.83
C LYS A 223 -10.56 -13.17 -4.93
N SER A 224 -10.61 -12.66 -6.16
CA SER A 224 -10.93 -11.26 -6.43
C SER A 224 -12.45 -11.07 -6.57
N LEU A 225 -13.08 -10.40 -5.62
CA LEU A 225 -14.52 -10.13 -5.64
C LEU A 225 -14.92 -8.93 -6.50
N HIS A 226 -13.99 -8.00 -6.70
CA HIS A 226 -14.18 -6.85 -7.56
C HIS A 226 -13.41 -7.01 -8.87
N PRO A 227 -14.05 -6.71 -10.03
CA PRO A 227 -13.38 -6.78 -11.31
C PRO A 227 -12.27 -5.73 -11.39
N ILE A 228 -11.12 -6.13 -11.94
CA ILE A 228 -10.02 -5.21 -12.22
C ILE A 228 -10.17 -4.70 -13.65
N PRO A 229 -10.28 -3.39 -13.87
CA PRO A 229 -10.50 -2.79 -15.20
C PRO A 229 -9.19 -2.70 -16.00
N PHE A 230 -8.58 -3.83 -16.32
CA PHE A 230 -7.27 -3.90 -16.96
C PHE A 230 -7.15 -3.11 -18.28
N ASP A 231 -8.25 -2.97 -19.03
CA ASP A 231 -8.23 -2.37 -20.37
C ASP A 231 -8.96 -1.02 -20.45
N SER A 232 -9.55 -0.55 -19.35
CA SER A 232 -10.47 0.61 -19.36
C SER A 232 -10.20 1.66 -18.27
N PHE A 233 -9.13 1.53 -17.50
CA PHE A 233 -8.83 2.43 -16.39
C PHE A 233 -7.92 3.59 -16.83
N THR A 234 -8.47 4.54 -17.59
CA THR A 234 -7.73 5.62 -18.25
C THR A 234 -7.93 7.01 -17.64
N ASP A 235 -9.04 7.22 -16.91
CA ASP A 235 -9.34 8.53 -16.31
C ASP A 235 -8.29 8.94 -15.27
N PRO A 236 -7.61 10.10 -15.44
CA PRO A 236 -6.51 10.52 -14.57
C PRO A 236 -6.95 10.71 -13.10
N GLU A 237 -8.15 11.24 -12.85
CA GLU A 237 -8.64 11.46 -11.50
C GLU A 237 -8.97 10.13 -10.81
N ALA A 238 -9.64 9.21 -11.49
CA ALA A 238 -9.91 7.87 -10.97
C ALA A 238 -8.61 7.12 -10.65
N ARG A 239 -7.58 7.26 -11.49
CA ARG A 239 -6.25 6.67 -11.28
C ARG A 239 -5.59 7.18 -10.00
N LEU A 240 -5.65 8.48 -9.73
CA LEU A 240 -5.13 9.07 -8.48
C LEU A 240 -5.92 8.60 -7.26
N ARG A 241 -7.26 8.58 -7.34
CA ARG A 241 -8.14 8.18 -6.23
C ARG A 241 -8.08 6.69 -5.92
N ARG A 242 -7.84 5.84 -6.92
CA ARG A 242 -7.76 4.39 -6.81
C ARG A 242 -6.36 3.90 -7.11
N ARG A 243 -5.38 4.37 -6.33
CA ARG A 243 -3.95 4.13 -6.57
C ARG A 243 -3.59 2.65 -6.64
N SER A 244 -4.22 1.80 -5.83
CA SER A 244 -3.99 0.34 -5.88
C SER A 244 -4.42 -0.26 -7.23
N THR A 245 -5.56 0.16 -7.76
CA THR A 245 -6.03 -0.26 -9.09
C THR A 245 -5.11 0.29 -10.19
N ASP A 246 -4.68 1.54 -10.08
CA ASP A 246 -3.76 2.16 -11.03
C ASP A 246 -2.43 1.39 -11.12
N LEU A 247 -1.85 1.01 -9.97
CA LEU A 247 -0.61 0.23 -9.93
C LEU A 247 -0.76 -1.19 -10.50
N LEU A 248 -1.95 -1.79 -10.39
CA LEU A 248 -2.25 -3.11 -10.97
C LEU A 248 -2.42 -3.06 -12.49
N VAL A 249 -3.05 -1.99 -12.98
CA VAL A 249 -3.40 -1.83 -14.40
C VAL A 249 -2.26 -1.19 -15.21
N HIS A 250 -1.51 -0.29 -14.58
CA HIS A 250 -0.40 0.44 -15.19
C HIS A 250 0.91 0.15 -14.46
N PRO A 251 1.59 -0.95 -14.78
CA PRO A 251 2.83 -1.37 -14.10
C PRO A 251 3.99 -0.37 -14.26
N ASP A 252 3.96 0.49 -15.28
CA ASP A 252 4.87 1.64 -15.45
C ASP A 252 4.83 2.60 -14.25
N GLN A 253 3.68 2.75 -13.60
CA GLN A 253 3.54 3.58 -12.39
C GLN A 253 4.33 3.02 -11.20
N MET A 254 4.54 1.71 -11.13
CA MET A 254 5.42 1.09 -10.14
C MET A 254 6.89 1.48 -10.38
N GLN A 255 7.27 1.67 -11.65
CA GLN A 255 8.62 2.14 -11.98
C GLN A 255 8.90 3.52 -11.40
N ASN A 256 7.94 4.45 -11.43
CA ASN A 256 8.08 5.77 -10.80
C ASN A 256 8.39 5.68 -9.29
N LEU A 257 7.76 4.74 -8.57
CA LEU A 257 8.07 4.50 -7.16
C LEU A 257 9.49 3.98 -6.96
N ARG A 258 9.96 3.08 -7.83
CA ARG A 258 11.33 2.55 -7.79
C ARG A 258 12.36 3.62 -8.11
N LEU A 259 12.10 4.46 -9.14
CA LEU A 259 12.96 5.58 -9.51
C LEU A 259 13.09 6.57 -8.34
N ARG A 260 11.97 6.96 -7.71
CA ARG A 260 11.99 7.80 -6.51
C ARG A 260 12.83 7.20 -5.39
N THR A 261 12.68 5.91 -5.13
CA THR A 261 13.46 5.21 -4.10
C THR A 261 14.96 5.21 -4.43
N ALA A 262 15.33 5.00 -5.69
CA ALA A 262 16.71 5.02 -6.15
C ALA A 262 17.33 6.41 -5.98
N VAL A 263 16.62 7.48 -6.37
CA VAL A 263 17.04 8.87 -6.14
C VAL A 263 17.32 9.13 -4.67
N ILE A 264 16.35 8.81 -3.78
CA ILE A 264 16.50 9.06 -2.33
C ILE A 264 17.69 8.30 -1.75
N LYS A 265 17.91 7.05 -2.17
CA LYS A 265 19.09 6.26 -1.75
C LYS A 265 20.40 6.89 -2.19
N ALA A 266 20.48 7.39 -3.42
CA ALA A 266 21.68 8.05 -3.95
C ALA A 266 21.98 9.35 -3.21
N LEU A 267 20.96 10.16 -2.92
CA LEU A 267 21.11 11.39 -2.14
C LEU A 267 21.68 11.11 -0.74
N ARG A 268 21.10 10.14 -0.02
CA ARG A 268 21.59 9.71 1.30
C ARG A 268 23.04 9.24 1.23
N ALA A 269 23.35 8.33 0.31
CA ALA A 269 24.70 7.79 0.17
C ALA A 269 25.74 8.87 -0.10
N ARG A 270 25.40 9.90 -0.89
CA ARG A 270 26.30 11.03 -1.11
C ARG A 270 26.49 11.88 0.15
N LEU A 271 25.42 12.21 0.86
CA LEU A 271 25.50 13.01 2.08
C LEU A 271 26.28 12.28 3.18
N ASP A 272 26.06 10.98 3.34
CA ASP A 272 26.83 10.14 4.27
C ASP A 272 28.33 10.14 3.91
N ALA A 273 28.67 10.00 2.62
CA ALA A 273 30.07 10.04 2.15
C ALA A 273 30.71 11.42 2.32
N GLU A 274 29.93 12.50 2.34
CA GLU A 274 30.37 13.88 2.61
C GLU A 274 30.45 14.18 4.12
N GLY A 275 30.11 13.22 4.98
CA GLY A 275 30.21 13.33 6.44
C GLY A 275 29.01 14.07 7.08
N PHE A 276 27.88 14.16 6.41
CA PHE A 276 26.67 14.70 7.02
C PHE A 276 26.00 13.65 7.92
N LEU A 277 25.46 14.10 9.05
CA LEU A 277 24.62 13.30 9.93
C LEU A 277 23.15 13.45 9.52
N GLU A 278 22.45 12.36 9.21
CA GLU A 278 21.00 12.37 9.02
C GLU A 278 20.31 12.52 10.39
N VAL A 279 19.37 13.46 10.49
CA VAL A 279 18.63 13.74 11.71
C VAL A 279 17.13 13.83 11.41
N GLU A 280 16.32 13.60 12.44
CA GLU A 280 14.89 13.85 12.44
C GLU A 280 14.57 14.94 13.45
N THR A 281 13.93 16.02 13.00
CA THR A 281 13.53 17.13 13.85
C THR A 281 11.99 17.15 14.03
N PRO A 282 11.45 17.83 15.05
CA PRO A 282 10.02 17.87 15.29
C PRO A 282 9.22 18.39 14.09
N ILE A 283 8.10 17.72 13.80
CA ILE A 283 7.10 18.18 12.82
C ILE A 283 6.13 19.18 13.47
N LEU A 284 5.83 19.01 14.76
CA LEU A 284 4.97 19.90 15.51
C LEU A 284 5.79 21.04 16.12
N HIS A 285 5.46 22.27 15.77
CA HIS A 285 6.16 23.46 16.20
C HIS A 285 5.24 24.36 17.04
N THR A 286 5.75 24.94 18.11
CA THR A 286 5.10 26.04 18.84
C THR A 286 5.21 27.35 18.07
N VAL A 287 6.34 27.56 17.39
CA VAL A 287 6.59 28.74 16.54
C VAL A 287 7.06 28.22 15.18
N HIS A 288 6.30 28.49 14.13
CA HIS A 288 6.67 28.17 12.76
C HIS A 288 7.70 29.19 12.23
N GLY A 289 8.57 28.75 11.33
CA GLY A 289 9.60 29.59 10.72
C GLY A 289 10.49 28.80 9.77
N GLY A 290 11.53 29.46 9.23
CA GLY A 290 12.46 28.87 8.26
C GLY A 290 12.01 29.03 6.81
N ALA A 291 10.75 29.48 6.56
CA ALA A 291 10.23 29.78 5.23
C ALA A 291 9.13 30.84 5.33
N SER A 292 8.76 31.39 4.17
CA SER A 292 7.60 32.28 4.06
C SER A 292 6.41 31.50 3.51
N ALA A 293 5.68 30.79 4.40
CA ALA A 293 4.53 30.00 4.04
C ALA A 293 3.47 30.00 5.14
N ARG A 294 2.22 29.71 4.79
CA ARG A 294 1.12 29.57 5.74
C ARG A 294 1.13 28.18 6.37
N PRO A 295 1.24 28.03 7.71
CA PRO A 295 1.24 26.73 8.37
C PRO A 295 -0.16 26.13 8.49
N PHE A 296 -0.24 24.80 8.57
CA PHE A 296 -1.41 24.11 9.15
C PHE A 296 -1.38 24.27 10.67
N ARG A 297 -2.53 24.51 11.28
CA ARG A 297 -2.69 24.63 12.73
C ARG A 297 -3.28 23.34 13.30
N THR A 298 -2.86 22.99 14.50
CA THR A 298 -3.37 21.87 15.28
C THR A 298 -3.34 22.21 16.77
N TYR A 299 -3.79 21.28 17.61
CA TYR A 299 -3.90 21.51 19.06
C TYR A 299 -3.41 20.26 19.80
N ILE A 300 -2.59 20.47 20.85
CA ILE A 300 -2.13 19.40 21.72
C ILE A 300 -2.95 19.36 23.01
N ASN A 301 -3.77 18.31 23.15
CA ASN A 301 -4.66 18.16 24.31
C ASN A 301 -3.92 18.05 25.63
N ALA A 302 -2.76 17.42 25.64
CA ALA A 302 -1.99 17.16 26.87
C ALA A 302 -1.52 18.46 27.56
N TYR A 303 -1.23 19.49 26.78
CA TYR A 303 -0.73 20.79 27.30
C TYR A 303 -1.73 21.91 27.12
N GLY A 304 -2.81 21.72 26.37
CA GLY A 304 -3.83 22.76 26.12
C GLY A 304 -3.31 23.89 25.24
N GLU A 305 -2.42 23.59 24.28
CA GLU A 305 -1.73 24.59 23.47
C GLU A 305 -1.96 24.40 21.96
N ASP A 306 -1.97 25.50 21.22
CA ASP A 306 -1.96 25.52 19.77
C ASP A 306 -0.57 25.20 19.24
N LEU A 307 -0.50 24.31 18.25
CA LEU A 307 0.71 23.98 17.52
C LEU A 307 0.51 24.20 16.02
N THR A 308 1.61 24.23 15.30
CA THR A 308 1.61 24.23 13.83
C THR A 308 2.38 23.04 13.30
N LEU A 309 2.00 22.54 12.12
CA LEU A 309 2.86 21.67 11.35
C LEU A 309 3.99 22.50 10.75
N ARG A 310 5.21 21.96 10.72
CA ARG A 310 6.39 22.66 10.20
C ARG A 310 6.22 23.03 8.73
N ILE A 311 6.72 24.20 8.36
CA ILE A 311 6.84 24.67 6.98
C ILE A 311 8.25 24.51 6.43
N ALA A 312 9.23 24.25 7.30
CA ALA A 312 10.64 23.96 7.02
C ALA A 312 11.32 23.38 8.29
N PRO A 313 12.30 22.49 8.19
CA PRO A 313 13.11 22.01 9.33
C PRO A 313 14.25 22.98 9.73
N GLU A 314 14.46 24.06 9.00
CA GLU A 314 15.60 24.99 9.08
C GLU A 314 15.98 25.38 10.51
N LEU A 315 15.02 25.83 11.33
CA LEU A 315 15.30 26.36 12.65
C LEU A 315 15.89 25.31 13.59
N TYR A 316 15.45 24.07 13.48
CA TYR A 316 15.98 22.96 14.29
C TYR A 316 17.33 22.48 13.78
N LEU A 317 17.53 22.40 12.47
CA LEU A 317 18.82 22.03 11.88
C LEU A 317 19.91 23.05 12.23
N LYS A 318 19.59 24.35 12.19
CA LYS A 318 20.51 25.40 12.63
C LYS A 318 20.86 25.30 14.12
N ARG A 319 19.89 24.96 14.98
CA ARG A 319 20.15 24.72 16.42
C ARG A 319 21.10 23.56 16.64
N LEU A 320 21.00 22.47 15.86
CA LEU A 320 21.94 21.36 15.93
C LEU A 320 23.34 21.77 15.53
N VAL A 321 23.49 22.54 14.45
CA VAL A 321 24.78 23.09 14.02
C VAL A 321 25.40 23.99 15.10
N VAL A 322 24.61 24.89 15.69
CA VAL A 322 25.05 25.73 16.82
C VAL A 322 25.46 24.88 18.03
N GLY A 323 24.76 23.77 18.27
CA GLY A 323 25.06 22.81 19.32
C GLY A 323 26.31 21.95 19.06
N GLY A 324 26.95 22.09 17.91
CA GLY A 324 28.20 21.39 17.59
C GLY A 324 28.03 20.04 16.90
N SER A 325 26.90 19.77 16.27
CA SER A 325 26.65 18.51 15.55
C SER A 325 27.57 18.28 14.35
N GLY A 326 28.21 19.32 13.83
CA GLY A 326 28.85 19.28 12.52
C GLY A 326 27.82 19.38 11.37
N PRO A 327 28.16 18.90 10.17
CA PRO A 327 27.22 18.89 9.05
C PRO A 327 26.00 18.00 9.33
N VAL A 328 24.80 18.51 9.08
CA VAL A 328 23.55 17.78 9.28
C VAL A 328 22.64 17.90 8.08
N TYR A 329 21.80 16.90 7.87
CA TYR A 329 20.69 16.98 6.91
C TYR A 329 19.43 16.29 7.43
N GLU A 330 18.31 16.69 6.90
CA GLU A 330 17.04 16.01 7.09
C GLU A 330 16.35 15.84 5.74
N LEU A 331 15.86 14.63 5.49
CA LEU A 331 15.00 14.30 4.36
C LEU A 331 13.61 13.96 4.92
N GLY A 332 12.72 14.91 4.92
CA GLY A 332 11.46 14.83 5.64
C GLY A 332 10.28 15.42 4.89
N ARG A 333 9.17 15.61 5.62
CA ARG A 333 7.94 16.22 5.12
C ARG A 333 7.76 17.62 5.66
N ASP A 334 7.40 18.54 4.76
CA ASP A 334 6.96 19.88 5.09
C ASP A 334 5.51 20.09 4.67
N PHE A 335 4.85 21.03 5.32
CA PHE A 335 3.42 21.27 5.23
C PHE A 335 3.16 22.76 5.00
N ARG A 336 2.60 23.12 3.84
CA ARG A 336 2.26 24.50 3.51
C ARG A 336 0.78 24.61 3.15
N ASN A 337 0.00 25.36 3.94
CA ASN A 337 -1.43 25.52 3.78
C ASN A 337 -1.77 26.67 2.83
N GLU A 338 -1.38 26.50 1.59
CA GLU A 338 -1.56 27.43 0.48
C GLU A 338 -2.37 26.80 -0.62
N GLY A 339 -2.37 27.39 -1.83
CA GLY A 339 -3.05 26.81 -3.00
C GLY A 339 -2.44 25.46 -3.40
N ALA A 340 -3.28 24.54 -3.87
CA ALA A 340 -2.85 23.24 -4.41
C ALA A 340 -3.12 23.21 -5.91
N ASP A 341 -2.11 22.80 -6.70
CA ASP A 341 -2.18 22.62 -8.14
C ASP A 341 -1.34 21.43 -8.61
N ALA A 342 -1.13 21.29 -9.91
CA ALA A 342 -0.37 20.18 -10.49
C ALA A 342 1.11 20.14 -10.03
N THR A 343 1.65 21.23 -9.53
CA THR A 343 3.06 21.38 -9.11
C THR A 343 3.23 21.70 -7.64
N HIS A 344 2.17 22.03 -6.92
CA HIS A 344 2.19 22.40 -5.51
C HIS A 344 1.26 21.51 -4.70
N ASN A 345 1.84 20.66 -3.87
CA ASN A 345 1.11 19.89 -2.87
C ASN A 345 1.22 20.56 -1.49
N PRO A 346 0.16 20.53 -0.68
CA PRO A 346 0.22 21.05 0.68
C PRO A 346 1.14 20.24 1.60
N GLU A 347 1.45 19.00 1.25
CA GLU A 347 2.44 18.11 1.88
C GLU A 347 3.44 17.66 0.83
N PHE A 348 4.73 17.88 1.06
CA PHE A 348 5.79 17.50 0.13
C PHE A 348 7.06 17.06 0.84
N THR A 349 7.94 16.36 0.13
CA THR A 349 9.23 15.96 0.65
C THR A 349 10.28 17.03 0.36
N VAL A 350 11.06 17.38 1.37
CA VAL A 350 12.19 18.30 1.28
C VAL A 350 13.46 17.59 1.71
N LEU A 351 14.59 17.99 1.14
CA LEU A 351 15.94 17.72 1.64
C LEU A 351 16.55 19.06 2.02
N GLU A 352 16.87 19.25 3.30
CA GLU A 352 17.66 20.38 3.77
C GLU A 352 18.96 19.90 4.38
N ALA A 353 20.05 20.57 4.06
CA ALA A 353 21.39 20.22 4.52
C ALA A 353 22.14 21.50 4.97
N TYR A 354 22.78 21.41 6.12
CA TYR A 354 23.53 22.50 6.73
C TYR A 354 24.93 22.05 7.08
N ARG A 355 25.94 22.81 6.62
CA ARG A 355 27.37 22.54 6.87
C ARG A 355 28.00 23.78 7.52
N PRO A 356 28.53 23.67 8.75
CA PRO A 356 29.28 24.78 9.36
C PRO A 356 30.55 25.09 8.55
N TYR A 357 30.92 26.35 8.54
CA TYR A 357 32.14 26.87 7.85
C TYR A 357 32.12 26.70 6.32
N ALA A 358 31.02 26.31 5.72
CA ALA A 358 30.88 26.24 4.26
C ALA A 358 30.27 27.53 3.71
N ASP A 359 30.74 27.92 2.53
CA ASP A 359 30.16 29.01 1.75
C ASP A 359 29.17 28.53 0.70
N TYR A 360 28.56 29.45 -0.05
CA TYR A 360 27.59 29.14 -1.09
C TYR A 360 28.22 28.35 -2.26
N VAL A 361 29.54 28.50 -2.53
CA VAL A 361 30.23 27.78 -3.63
C VAL A 361 30.29 26.28 -3.27
N GLN A 362 30.70 25.97 -2.04
CA GLN A 362 30.76 24.58 -1.56
C GLN A 362 29.40 23.92 -1.52
N MET A 363 28.35 24.65 -1.14
CA MET A 363 26.98 24.11 -1.14
C MET A 363 26.42 23.93 -2.56
N ARG A 364 26.77 24.79 -3.50
CA ARG A 364 26.46 24.61 -4.93
C ARG A 364 27.13 23.34 -5.47
N GLU A 365 28.43 23.16 -5.20
CA GLU A 365 29.15 21.96 -5.63
C GLU A 365 28.59 20.68 -5.01
N LEU A 366 28.19 20.71 -3.74
CA LEU A 366 27.48 19.60 -3.11
C LEU A 366 26.16 19.29 -3.85
N THR A 367 25.38 20.31 -4.16
CA THR A 367 24.11 20.16 -4.90
C THR A 367 24.34 19.54 -6.28
N GLU A 368 25.36 20.00 -6.99
CA GLU A 368 25.76 19.44 -8.29
C GLU A 368 26.09 17.93 -8.17
N ARG A 369 26.91 17.55 -7.17
CA ARG A 369 27.25 16.13 -6.93
C ARG A 369 26.01 15.29 -6.59
N LEU A 370 25.11 15.80 -5.74
CA LEU A 370 23.85 15.12 -5.37
C LEU A 370 22.99 14.81 -6.61
N ILE A 371 22.85 15.78 -7.53
CA ILE A 371 22.05 15.61 -8.74
C ILE A 371 22.72 14.64 -9.72
N LYS A 372 24.06 14.76 -9.91
CA LYS A 372 24.81 13.84 -10.78
C LYS A 372 24.74 12.40 -10.27
N ASP A 373 24.92 12.18 -8.97
CA ASP A 373 24.84 10.84 -8.40
C ASP A 373 23.44 10.24 -8.50
N ALA A 374 22.40 11.05 -8.27
CA ALA A 374 21.02 10.61 -8.47
C ALA A 374 20.75 10.23 -9.92
N ALA A 375 21.21 11.02 -10.88
CA ALA A 375 21.10 10.73 -12.31
C ALA A 375 21.83 9.44 -12.67
N GLN A 376 23.07 9.28 -12.23
CA GLN A 376 23.87 8.08 -12.47
C GLN A 376 23.23 6.83 -11.87
N ALA A 377 22.70 6.92 -10.65
CA ALA A 377 22.07 5.79 -9.97
C ALA A 377 20.76 5.34 -10.63
N VAL A 378 20.04 6.26 -11.26
CA VAL A 378 18.71 5.99 -11.86
C VAL A 378 18.83 5.62 -13.33
N PHE A 379 19.65 6.36 -14.09
CA PHE A 379 19.73 6.24 -15.54
C PHE A 379 21.03 5.62 -16.04
N GLY A 380 22.01 5.36 -15.15
CA GLY A 380 23.35 4.92 -15.54
C GLY A 380 24.13 5.99 -16.32
N SER A 381 23.65 7.23 -16.31
CA SER A 381 24.20 8.35 -17.09
C SER A 381 23.82 9.68 -16.44
N VAL A 382 24.64 10.70 -16.67
CA VAL A 382 24.33 12.10 -16.34
C VAL A 382 23.52 12.82 -17.44
N SER A 383 23.28 12.14 -18.55
CA SER A 383 22.36 12.60 -19.61
C SER A 383 20.95 12.06 -19.33
N LEU A 384 20.00 12.95 -19.06
CA LEU A 384 18.66 12.59 -18.61
C LEU A 384 17.69 12.59 -19.80
N PRO A 385 16.84 11.55 -19.95
CA PRO A 385 15.77 11.58 -20.93
C PRO A 385 14.73 12.64 -20.55
N LEU A 386 14.39 13.52 -21.49
CA LEU A 386 13.31 14.50 -21.30
C LEU A 386 11.96 13.77 -21.43
N GLY A 387 11.05 14.07 -20.50
CA GLY A 387 9.68 13.53 -20.55
C GLY A 387 8.91 14.02 -21.80
N HIS A 388 7.85 13.33 -22.17
CA HIS A 388 7.02 13.54 -23.37
C HIS A 388 6.42 14.96 -23.58
N LYS A 389 6.65 15.91 -22.68
CA LYS A 389 6.18 17.30 -22.79
C LYS A 389 7.29 18.31 -23.15
N ALA A 390 8.52 17.85 -23.32
CA ALA A 390 9.57 18.72 -23.79
C ALA A 390 9.37 19.02 -25.29
N SER A 391 9.55 20.27 -25.70
CA SER A 391 9.47 20.70 -27.08
C SER A 391 10.32 19.79 -27.96
N SER A 392 9.85 19.54 -29.19
CA SER A 392 10.36 18.56 -30.14
C SER A 392 11.87 18.65 -30.52
N GLU A 393 12.62 19.57 -29.94
CA GLU A 393 14.03 19.81 -30.26
C GLU A 393 15.03 19.32 -29.22
N ARG A 394 14.60 18.97 -27.99
CA ARG A 394 15.49 18.43 -26.94
C ARG A 394 15.00 17.10 -26.39
N THR A 395 15.69 16.05 -26.73
CA THR A 395 15.38 14.68 -26.26
C THR A 395 16.14 14.30 -24.99
N VAL A 396 17.15 15.08 -24.60
CA VAL A 396 18.04 14.77 -23.46
C VAL A 396 18.45 16.05 -22.75
N SER A 397 18.47 16.07 -21.42
CA SER A 397 19.12 17.08 -20.59
C SER A 397 20.46 16.55 -20.12
N ASP A 398 21.53 17.29 -20.39
CA ASP A 398 22.88 16.98 -19.89
C ASP A 398 23.13 17.73 -18.58
N VAL A 399 23.39 16.98 -17.50
CA VAL A 399 23.76 17.52 -16.18
C VAL A 399 25.24 17.31 -15.87
N SER A 400 26.08 16.99 -16.87
CA SER A 400 27.50 16.72 -16.70
C SER A 400 28.34 17.99 -16.47
N GLY A 401 27.90 19.13 -17.02
CA GLY A 401 28.62 20.40 -16.95
C GLY A 401 28.74 21.02 -15.56
N PRO A 402 29.59 22.01 -15.35
CA PRO A 402 29.60 22.82 -14.13
C PRO A 402 28.34 23.68 -14.08
N TRP A 403 27.78 23.85 -12.90
CA TRP A 403 26.53 24.57 -12.63
C TRP A 403 26.81 25.97 -12.09
#